data_9e408ee3a38f557da335bcf07d488970
#
_entry.id   9e408ee3a38f557da335bcf07d488970
#
_cell.length_a   1.000
_cell.length_b   1.000
_cell.length_c   1.000
_cell.angle_alpha   90.00
_cell.angle_beta   90.00
_cell.angle_gamma   90.00
#
_symmetry.space_group_name_H-M   'P 1'
#
loop_
_entity.id
_entity.type
_entity.pdbx_description
1 polymer ?
#
loop_
_entity_poly.entity_id
_entity_poly.type
_entity_poly.pdbx_seq_one_letter_code
_entity_poly.pdbx_strand_id
1 'polypeptide(L)'
;AEMDPAILPDTANEMEAVGSCQGIPVTVALGDNQASFLGSVGMQEQVWQLNVGTGGQLSVLSHEHFETEGIEARPFLHGAWILTGAILCAGRAYACLEKFFRSCAEALGVEECSCYAMMAELAGKAAADADGGRVTTLFQGTRTYPELRGHIEGISENNFLPENLTLGVIQGIAREYYELYQAIHEGTGLEARVINGSGNGLRKNLFLQKAISYMFK
;
A
#
# COMPACT_ATOMS: atom_id res chain seq x y z
N ALA A 1 -26.39 18.31 12.03
CA ALA A 1 -27.75 18.19 11.46
C ALA A 1 -27.96 16.72 11.12
N GLU A 2 -28.99 16.11 11.66
CA GLU A 2 -29.37 14.75 11.29
C GLU A 2 -29.92 14.80 9.86
N MET A 3 -29.42 13.90 9.02
CA MET A 3 -29.89 13.73 7.65
C MET A 3 -31.16 12.87 7.67
N ASP A 4 -32.21 13.29 6.96
CA ASP A 4 -33.43 12.47 6.85
C ASP A 4 -33.10 11.18 6.07
N PRO A 5 -33.27 9.97 6.66
CA PRO A 5 -33.00 8.72 5.97
C PRO A 5 -33.80 8.53 4.67
N ALA A 6 -34.98 9.19 4.56
CA ALA A 6 -35.83 9.10 3.37
C ALA A 6 -35.21 9.70 2.10
N ILE A 7 -34.12 10.46 2.20
CA ILE A 7 -33.39 11.00 1.03
C ILE A 7 -32.35 10.02 0.47
N LEU A 8 -32.06 8.91 1.20
CA LEU A 8 -31.14 7.89 0.74
C LEU A 8 -31.87 6.91 -0.17
N PRO A 9 -31.22 6.41 -1.23
CA PRO A 9 -31.78 5.37 -2.07
C PRO A 9 -31.93 4.06 -1.27
N ASP A 10 -32.84 3.21 -1.71
CA ASP A 10 -32.95 1.85 -1.19
C ASP A 10 -31.63 1.08 -1.43
N THR A 11 -31.32 0.18 -0.49
CA THR A 11 -30.18 -0.73 -0.64
C THR A 11 -30.66 -2.04 -1.27
N ALA A 12 -29.84 -2.60 -2.15
CA ALA A 12 -30.08 -3.90 -2.75
C ALA A 12 -28.94 -4.87 -2.37
N ASN A 13 -29.26 -6.17 -2.31
CA ASN A 13 -28.29 -7.20 -2.03
C ASN A 13 -27.40 -7.50 -3.25
N GLU A 14 -26.23 -8.04 -3.01
CA GLU A 14 -25.41 -8.58 -4.08
C GLU A 14 -26.20 -9.63 -4.89
N MET A 15 -25.93 -9.71 -6.19
CA MET A 15 -26.62 -10.58 -7.15
C MET A 15 -28.10 -10.21 -7.42
N GLU A 16 -28.67 -9.23 -6.76
CA GLU A 16 -30.01 -8.76 -7.05
C GLU A 16 -30.05 -7.94 -8.35
N ALA A 17 -30.97 -8.28 -9.24
CA ALA A 17 -31.20 -7.47 -10.42
C ALA A 17 -32.08 -6.27 -10.04
N VAL A 18 -31.52 -5.07 -10.03
CA VAL A 18 -32.23 -3.81 -9.74
C VAL A 18 -32.99 -3.27 -10.96
N GLY A 19 -32.86 -3.92 -12.11
CA GLY A 19 -33.57 -3.54 -13.34
C GLY A 19 -33.02 -4.26 -14.57
N SER A 20 -33.42 -3.79 -15.74
CA SER A 20 -32.86 -4.28 -17.03
C SER A 20 -32.65 -3.14 -18.00
N CYS A 21 -31.61 -3.25 -18.83
CA CYS A 21 -31.33 -2.35 -19.95
C CYS A 21 -31.25 -3.16 -21.23
N GLN A 22 -32.13 -2.89 -22.18
CA GLN A 22 -32.24 -3.63 -23.45
C GLN A 22 -32.33 -5.16 -23.26
N GLY A 23 -33.05 -5.61 -22.24
CA GLY A 23 -33.19 -7.03 -21.89
C GLY A 23 -32.03 -7.66 -21.13
N ILE A 24 -30.98 -6.90 -20.84
CA ILE A 24 -29.85 -7.35 -20.04
C ILE A 24 -30.09 -6.96 -18.57
N PRO A 25 -30.04 -7.92 -17.62
CA PRO A 25 -30.17 -7.61 -16.19
C PRO A 25 -29.10 -6.65 -15.74
N VAL A 26 -29.49 -5.63 -14.95
CA VAL A 26 -28.56 -4.70 -14.29
C VAL A 26 -28.54 -5.07 -12.81
N THR A 27 -27.38 -5.44 -12.33
CA THR A 27 -27.15 -5.76 -10.90
C THR A 27 -26.60 -4.56 -10.15
N VAL A 28 -26.53 -4.67 -8.82
CA VAL A 28 -25.86 -3.70 -7.97
C VAL A 28 -24.41 -3.54 -8.40
N ALA A 29 -23.92 -2.31 -8.42
CA ALA A 29 -22.53 -2.00 -8.74
C ALA A 29 -21.62 -2.42 -7.57
N LEU A 30 -20.50 -3.05 -7.91
CA LEU A 30 -19.43 -3.30 -6.96
C LEU A 30 -18.40 -2.15 -7.05
N GLY A 31 -17.95 -1.63 -5.89
CA GLY A 31 -16.91 -0.61 -5.86
C GLY A 31 -15.59 -1.12 -6.47
N ASP A 32 -14.79 -0.23 -7.04
CA ASP A 32 -13.54 -0.57 -7.73
C ASP A 32 -12.55 -1.36 -6.84
N ASN A 33 -12.43 -1.01 -5.58
CA ASN A 33 -11.59 -1.73 -4.62
C ASN A 33 -12.10 -3.13 -4.32
N GLN A 34 -13.41 -3.28 -4.09
CA GLN A 34 -14.05 -4.57 -3.89
C GLN A 34 -13.95 -5.44 -5.15
N ALA A 35 -14.14 -4.86 -6.33
CA ALA A 35 -13.97 -5.57 -7.61
C ALA A 35 -12.51 -6.02 -7.83
N SER A 36 -11.55 -5.18 -7.50
CA SER A 36 -10.12 -5.52 -7.56
C SER A 36 -9.77 -6.64 -6.58
N PHE A 37 -10.29 -6.59 -5.35
CA PHE A 37 -10.09 -7.63 -4.35
C PHE A 37 -10.73 -8.95 -4.82
N LEU A 38 -11.97 -8.92 -5.29
CA LEU A 38 -12.66 -10.09 -5.82
C LEU A 38 -11.89 -10.75 -6.96
N GLY A 39 -11.39 -9.94 -7.90
CA GLY A 39 -10.63 -10.44 -9.06
C GLY A 39 -9.25 -10.99 -8.73
N SER A 40 -8.64 -10.57 -7.61
CA SER A 40 -7.27 -10.98 -7.24
C SER A 40 -7.22 -12.01 -6.12
N VAL A 41 -8.13 -11.96 -5.17
CA VAL A 41 -8.17 -12.82 -3.99
C VAL A 41 -9.43 -13.68 -3.96
N GLY A 42 -10.57 -13.15 -4.43
CA GLY A 42 -11.87 -13.79 -4.30
C GLY A 42 -12.35 -13.82 -2.87
N MET A 43 -12.86 -14.97 -2.45
CA MET A 43 -13.34 -15.24 -1.07
C MET A 43 -12.33 -16.09 -0.27
N GLN A 44 -11.04 -16.00 -0.61
CA GLN A 44 -10.02 -16.81 0.06
C GLN A 44 -9.61 -16.18 1.39
N GLU A 45 -9.75 -16.94 2.45
CA GLU A 45 -9.28 -16.55 3.78
C GLU A 45 -7.76 -16.59 3.86
N GLN A 46 -7.18 -15.73 4.72
CA GLN A 46 -5.73 -15.67 4.97
C GLN A 46 -4.87 -15.31 3.73
N VAL A 47 -5.53 -14.90 2.62
CA VAL A 47 -4.88 -14.32 1.46
C VAL A 47 -5.03 -12.81 1.53
N TRP A 48 -3.91 -12.11 1.65
CA TRP A 48 -3.87 -10.65 1.75
C TRP A 48 -3.54 -10.05 0.39
N GLN A 49 -4.30 -9.07 -0.03
CA GLN A 49 -3.99 -8.26 -1.21
C GLN A 49 -3.09 -7.10 -0.82
N LEU A 50 -1.94 -6.99 -1.47
CA LEU A 50 -1.01 -5.88 -1.32
C LEU A 50 -0.83 -5.19 -2.67
N ASN A 51 -1.24 -3.94 -2.78
CA ASN A 51 -1.12 -3.17 -4.01
C ASN A 51 -0.14 -2.00 -3.82
N VAL A 52 0.87 -1.91 -4.71
CA VAL A 52 1.84 -0.81 -4.74
C VAL A 52 1.70 -0.04 -6.04
N GLY A 53 0.88 0.99 -6.00
CA GLY A 53 0.78 2.04 -7.03
C GLY A 53 1.56 3.29 -6.62
N THR A 54 1.06 4.47 -6.95
CA THR A 54 1.56 5.77 -6.45
C THR A 54 1.42 5.85 -4.93
N GLY A 55 0.22 5.54 -4.42
CA GLY A 55 -0.02 5.12 -3.04
C GLY A 55 0.00 3.60 -2.93
N GLY A 56 -0.40 3.10 -1.76
CA GLY A 56 -0.47 1.68 -1.48
C GLY A 56 -1.75 1.29 -0.75
N GLN A 57 -2.06 0.02 -0.77
CA GLN A 57 -3.19 -0.54 -0.05
C GLN A 57 -2.89 -1.96 0.39
N LEU A 58 -3.26 -2.29 1.62
CA LEU A 58 -3.28 -3.65 2.14
C LEU A 58 -4.72 -4.00 2.48
N SER A 59 -5.19 -5.17 2.04
CA SER A 59 -6.57 -5.60 2.26
C SER A 59 -6.67 -7.08 2.56
N VAL A 60 -7.64 -7.47 3.40
CA VAL A 60 -7.91 -8.88 3.74
C VAL A 60 -9.41 -9.08 3.91
N LEU A 61 -9.89 -10.30 3.60
CA LEU A 61 -11.25 -10.74 3.88
C LEU A 61 -11.43 -10.97 5.39
N SER A 62 -12.56 -10.49 5.92
CA SER A 62 -13.01 -10.72 7.30
C SER A 62 -14.49 -11.08 7.33
N HIS A 63 -14.87 -11.96 8.23
CA HIS A 63 -16.29 -12.24 8.53
C HIS A 63 -16.82 -11.36 9.68
N GLU A 64 -15.95 -10.60 10.32
CA GLU A 64 -16.28 -9.68 11.39
C GLU A 64 -15.96 -8.24 10.97
N HIS A 65 -16.82 -7.31 11.36
CA HIS A 65 -16.56 -5.88 11.21
C HIS A 65 -15.47 -5.46 12.19
N PHE A 66 -14.44 -4.82 11.65
CA PHE A 66 -13.37 -4.25 12.47
C PHE A 66 -12.87 -2.94 11.85
N GLU A 67 -12.83 -1.91 12.65
CA GLU A 67 -12.25 -0.60 12.29
C GLU A 67 -11.32 -0.13 13.39
N THR A 68 -10.22 0.46 13.00
CA THR A 68 -9.29 1.15 13.89
C THR A 68 -8.63 2.28 13.12
N GLU A 69 -7.76 3.05 13.77
CA GLU A 69 -7.06 4.12 13.10
C GLU A 69 -6.28 3.61 11.87
N GLY A 70 -6.56 4.21 10.72
CA GLY A 70 -5.94 3.83 9.45
C GLY A 70 -6.51 2.57 8.78
N ILE A 71 -7.44 1.84 9.42
CA ILE A 71 -8.11 0.65 8.89
C ILE A 71 -9.61 0.91 8.77
N GLU A 72 -10.13 0.70 7.57
CA GLU A 72 -11.56 0.80 7.23
C GLU A 72 -12.14 -0.59 6.99
N ALA A 73 -13.36 -0.84 7.44
CA ALA A 73 -14.14 -2.01 7.06
C ALA A 73 -15.09 -1.65 5.91
N ARG A 74 -14.98 -2.35 4.79
CA ARG A 74 -15.82 -2.14 3.62
C ARG A 74 -16.74 -3.33 3.40
N PRO A 75 -18.07 -3.13 3.29
CA PRO A 75 -18.98 -4.23 2.99
C PRO A 75 -18.56 -5.00 1.75
N PHE A 76 -18.66 -6.32 1.83
CA PHE A 76 -18.33 -7.23 0.76
C PHE A 76 -19.39 -8.32 0.59
N LEU A 77 -19.18 -9.26 -0.33
CA LEU A 77 -20.14 -10.30 -0.68
C LEU A 77 -20.46 -11.21 0.50
N HIS A 78 -21.67 -11.72 0.55
CA HIS A 78 -22.17 -12.70 1.53
C HIS A 78 -22.09 -12.21 2.98
N GLY A 79 -22.24 -10.90 3.19
CA GLY A 79 -22.17 -10.30 4.52
C GLY A 79 -20.76 -10.23 5.11
N ALA A 80 -19.71 -10.52 4.32
CA ALA A 80 -18.33 -10.36 4.72
C ALA A 80 -17.88 -8.89 4.61
N TRP A 81 -16.67 -8.64 5.05
CA TRP A 81 -15.99 -7.34 5.03
C TRP A 81 -14.64 -7.45 4.37
N ILE A 82 -14.21 -6.38 3.74
CA ILE A 82 -12.81 -6.18 3.39
C ILE A 82 -12.22 -5.17 4.36
N LEU A 83 -11.30 -5.61 5.20
CA LEU A 83 -10.52 -4.72 6.05
C LEU A 83 -9.39 -4.14 5.21
N THR A 84 -9.29 -2.82 5.18
CA THR A 84 -8.40 -2.12 4.25
C THR A 84 -7.63 -1.00 4.94
N GLY A 85 -6.31 -1.02 4.82
CA GLY A 85 -5.43 0.09 5.17
C GLY A 85 -4.81 0.73 3.92
N ALA A 86 -4.62 2.05 3.94
CA ALA A 86 -4.08 2.80 2.81
C ALA A 86 -2.81 3.56 3.17
N ILE A 87 -1.83 3.50 2.26
CA ILE A 87 -0.55 4.23 2.32
C ILE A 87 -0.59 5.34 1.26
N LEU A 88 -0.42 6.60 1.67
CA LEU A 88 -0.51 7.73 0.74
C LEU A 88 0.72 7.87 -0.17
N CYS A 89 1.87 7.37 0.27
CA CYS A 89 3.15 7.62 -0.38
C CYS A 89 3.98 6.32 -0.53
N ALA A 90 3.48 5.30 -1.24
CA ALA A 90 4.21 4.05 -1.49
C ALA A 90 5.18 4.20 -2.68
N GLY A 91 4.76 3.93 -3.90
CA GLY A 91 5.60 4.13 -5.09
C GLY A 91 6.05 5.58 -5.28
N ARG A 92 5.28 6.55 -4.76
CA ARG A 92 5.66 7.96 -4.75
C ARG A 92 6.88 8.23 -3.86
N ALA A 93 7.06 7.52 -2.75
CA ALA A 93 8.27 7.68 -1.93
C ALA A 93 9.52 7.30 -2.71
N TYR A 94 9.47 6.19 -3.45
CA TYR A 94 10.55 5.77 -4.33
C TYR A 94 10.80 6.76 -5.48
N ALA A 95 9.73 7.34 -6.04
CA ALA A 95 9.83 8.39 -7.05
C ALA A 95 10.37 9.72 -6.49
N CYS A 96 10.10 10.05 -5.23
CA CYS A 96 10.70 11.20 -4.56
C CYS A 96 12.22 11.05 -4.43
N LEU A 97 12.68 9.85 -4.08
CA LEU A 97 14.12 9.57 -4.02
C LEU A 97 14.76 9.61 -5.42
N GLU A 98 14.09 9.09 -6.45
CA GLU A 98 14.54 9.22 -7.84
C GLU A 98 14.70 10.68 -8.23
N LYS A 99 13.71 11.52 -7.93
CA LYS A 99 13.78 12.97 -8.19
C LYS A 99 14.98 13.61 -7.48
N PHE A 100 15.27 13.22 -6.25
CA PHE A 100 16.46 13.71 -5.52
C PHE A 100 17.74 13.35 -6.26
N PHE A 101 17.96 12.10 -6.64
CA PHE A 101 19.16 11.69 -7.37
C PHE A 101 19.26 12.36 -8.74
N ARG A 102 18.15 12.48 -9.44
CA ARG A 102 18.10 13.18 -10.74
C ARG A 102 18.47 14.66 -10.60
N SER A 103 17.97 15.34 -9.57
CA SER A 103 18.36 16.74 -9.30
C SER A 103 19.85 16.87 -8.97
N CYS A 104 20.45 15.89 -8.29
CA CYS A 104 21.90 15.87 -8.07
C CYS A 104 22.67 15.68 -9.39
N ALA A 105 22.22 14.79 -10.26
CA ALA A 105 22.82 14.55 -11.57
C ALA A 105 22.72 15.80 -12.46
N GLU A 106 21.57 16.45 -12.50
CA GLU A 106 21.35 17.72 -13.22
C GLU A 106 22.30 18.82 -12.73
N ALA A 107 22.51 18.92 -11.41
CA ALA A 107 23.47 19.87 -10.82
C ALA A 107 24.94 19.59 -11.23
N LEU A 108 25.25 18.35 -11.62
CA LEU A 108 26.56 17.94 -12.15
C LEU A 108 26.64 18.05 -13.69
N GLY A 109 25.60 18.60 -14.36
CA GLY A 109 25.57 18.79 -15.80
C GLY A 109 25.13 17.54 -16.59
N VAL A 110 24.55 16.54 -15.95
CA VAL A 110 23.97 15.37 -16.64
C VAL A 110 22.52 15.70 -16.99
N GLU A 111 22.22 15.84 -18.28
CA GLU A 111 20.88 16.13 -18.77
C GLU A 111 20.04 14.85 -18.93
N GLU A 112 18.74 14.97 -18.64
CA GLU A 112 17.68 13.97 -18.91
C GLU A 112 18.02 12.51 -18.54
N CYS A 113 18.45 12.26 -17.30
CA CYS A 113 18.66 10.88 -16.83
C CYS A 113 17.51 10.39 -15.95
N SER A 114 17.10 9.14 -16.17
CA SER A 114 16.28 8.38 -15.21
C SER A 114 17.20 7.63 -14.25
N CYS A 115 17.01 7.84 -12.94
CA CYS A 115 17.89 7.24 -11.93
C CYS A 115 17.38 5.89 -11.39
N TYR A 116 16.25 5.34 -11.87
CA TYR A 116 15.70 4.08 -11.35
C TYR A 116 16.62 2.87 -11.49
N ALA A 117 17.33 2.75 -12.62
CA ALA A 117 18.28 1.65 -12.82
C ALA A 117 19.45 1.74 -11.83
N MET A 118 20.02 2.94 -11.69
CA MET A 118 21.06 3.22 -10.71
C MET A 118 20.61 2.92 -9.28
N MET A 119 19.39 3.35 -8.90
CA MET A 119 18.83 3.07 -7.58
C MET A 119 18.68 1.56 -7.32
N ALA A 120 18.31 0.77 -8.34
CA ALA A 120 18.25 -0.68 -8.19
C ALA A 120 19.64 -1.30 -7.94
N GLU A 121 20.68 -0.81 -8.62
CA GLU A 121 22.07 -1.22 -8.39
C GLU A 121 22.55 -0.82 -6.99
N LEU A 122 22.25 0.41 -6.56
CA LEU A 122 22.58 0.91 -5.23
C LEU A 122 21.92 0.04 -4.14
N ALA A 123 20.63 -0.23 -4.25
CA ALA A 123 19.94 -1.10 -3.30
C ALA A 123 20.56 -2.50 -3.20
N GLY A 124 21.15 -3.01 -4.29
CA GLY A 124 21.87 -4.27 -4.33
C GLY A 124 23.24 -4.25 -3.64
N LYS A 125 23.83 -3.08 -3.44
CA LYS A 125 25.14 -2.89 -2.78
C LYS A 125 24.99 -2.60 -1.28
N ALA A 126 23.81 -2.13 -0.85
CA ALA A 126 23.57 -1.79 0.54
C ALA A 126 23.68 -3.01 1.47
N ALA A 127 24.09 -2.79 2.71
CA ALA A 127 23.95 -3.76 3.76
C ALA A 127 22.46 -4.11 3.99
N ALA A 128 22.15 -5.32 4.44
CA ALA A 128 20.79 -5.84 4.51
C ALA A 128 19.84 -4.98 5.38
N ASP A 129 20.38 -4.30 6.39
CA ASP A 129 19.66 -3.42 7.32
C ASP A 129 19.90 -1.92 7.03
N ALA A 130 20.38 -1.57 5.83
CA ALA A 130 20.82 -0.22 5.46
C ALA A 130 21.89 0.34 6.45
N ASP A 131 22.67 -0.55 7.04
CA ASP A 131 23.71 -0.25 8.04
C ASP A 131 23.17 0.56 9.23
N GLY A 132 21.98 0.19 9.73
CA GLY A 132 21.28 0.83 10.84
C GLY A 132 20.54 2.12 10.47
N GLY A 133 20.64 2.60 9.24
CA GLY A 133 19.87 3.76 8.77
C GLY A 133 18.39 3.41 8.58
N ARG A 134 17.49 4.25 9.07
CA ARG A 134 16.03 4.04 8.99
C ARG A 134 15.34 5.22 8.31
N VAL A 135 14.50 4.94 7.33
CA VAL A 135 13.69 5.96 6.64
C VAL A 135 12.22 5.73 6.93
N THR A 136 11.52 6.77 7.37
CA THR A 136 10.06 6.82 7.44
C THR A 136 9.54 7.49 6.19
N THR A 137 8.66 6.82 5.45
CA THR A 137 8.22 7.26 4.12
C THR A 137 6.91 8.05 4.12
N LEU A 138 6.48 8.57 5.27
CA LEU A 138 5.29 9.43 5.43
C LEU A 138 5.46 10.82 4.78
N PHE A 139 5.93 10.87 3.51
CA PHE A 139 6.21 12.15 2.84
C PHE A 139 4.96 12.98 2.54
N GLN A 140 3.78 12.36 2.60
CA GLN A 140 2.46 13.02 2.49
C GLN A 140 1.62 12.91 3.77
N GLY A 141 2.20 12.45 4.87
CA GLY A 141 1.46 12.14 6.09
C GLY A 141 0.58 10.90 5.92
N THR A 142 -0.41 10.78 6.80
CA THR A 142 -1.48 9.79 6.72
C THR A 142 -2.82 10.48 6.45
N ARG A 143 -3.90 9.72 6.24
CA ARG A 143 -5.25 10.31 6.13
C ARG A 143 -5.68 10.99 7.43
N THR A 144 -5.29 10.43 8.57
CA THR A 144 -5.62 10.95 9.90
C THR A 144 -4.72 12.13 10.28
N TYR A 145 -3.43 12.04 9.96
CA TYR A 145 -2.41 13.05 10.31
C TYR A 145 -1.69 13.55 9.05
N PRO A 146 -2.31 14.44 8.29
CA PRO A 146 -1.75 14.94 7.03
C PRO A 146 -0.51 15.83 7.22
N GLU A 147 -0.27 16.30 8.46
CA GLU A 147 0.91 17.10 8.84
C GLU A 147 2.17 16.26 9.06
N LEU A 148 2.08 14.95 9.26
CA LEU A 148 3.25 14.08 9.42
C LEU A 148 4.16 14.15 8.20
N ARG A 149 5.46 14.01 8.46
CA ARG A 149 6.48 14.00 7.39
C ARG A 149 7.44 12.84 7.60
N GLY A 150 7.96 12.36 6.48
CA GLY A 150 9.03 11.38 6.50
C GLY A 150 10.31 11.95 7.10
N HIS A 151 11.10 11.10 7.71
CA HIS A 151 12.39 11.45 8.30
C HIS A 151 13.40 10.31 8.13
N ILE A 152 14.64 10.64 8.33
CA ILE A 152 15.75 9.70 8.30
C ILE A 152 16.42 9.73 9.67
N GLU A 153 16.62 8.56 10.26
CA GLU A 153 17.23 8.41 11.58
C GLU A 153 18.33 7.35 11.56
N GLY A 154 19.14 7.30 12.61
CA GLY A 154 20.26 6.37 12.71
C GLY A 154 21.43 6.69 11.76
N ILE A 155 21.54 7.93 11.27
CA ILE A 155 22.63 8.36 10.38
C ILE A 155 23.94 8.49 11.16
N SER A 156 24.99 7.94 10.58
CA SER A 156 26.38 8.07 11.01
C SER A 156 27.28 8.50 9.84
N GLU A 157 28.53 8.83 10.12
CA GLU A 157 29.52 9.14 9.09
C GLU A 157 29.79 7.97 8.12
N ASN A 158 29.50 6.73 8.54
CA ASN A 158 29.80 5.52 7.77
C ASN A 158 28.61 5.01 6.95
N ASN A 159 27.36 5.34 7.33
CA ASN A 159 26.15 4.80 6.69
C ASN A 159 25.37 5.81 5.85
N PHE A 160 25.71 7.10 5.89
CA PHE A 160 25.04 8.10 5.06
C PHE A 160 25.50 8.03 3.60
N LEU A 161 25.19 6.92 2.97
CA LEU A 161 25.56 6.56 1.61
C LEU A 161 24.34 6.38 0.72
N PRO A 162 24.44 6.67 -0.60
CA PRO A 162 23.31 6.54 -1.53
C PRO A 162 22.64 5.15 -1.53
N GLU A 163 23.44 4.08 -1.39
CA GLU A 163 22.94 2.70 -1.33
C GLU A 163 22.10 2.45 -0.08
N ASN A 164 22.55 2.91 1.08
CA ASN A 164 21.83 2.73 2.35
C ASN A 164 20.55 3.58 2.38
N LEU A 165 20.61 4.82 1.86
CA LEU A 165 19.41 5.65 1.72
C LEU A 165 18.38 5.00 0.78
N THR A 166 18.85 4.43 -0.33
CA THR A 166 17.96 3.78 -1.30
C THR A 166 17.28 2.55 -0.70
N LEU A 167 18.03 1.69 -0.02
CA LEU A 167 17.47 0.53 0.66
C LEU A 167 16.58 0.94 1.83
N GLY A 168 16.96 1.98 2.59
CA GLY A 168 16.19 2.53 3.70
C GLY A 168 14.80 3.00 3.27
N VAL A 169 14.67 3.68 2.12
CA VAL A 169 13.36 4.06 1.54
C VAL A 169 12.55 2.83 1.15
N ILE A 170 13.16 1.82 0.53
CA ILE A 170 12.48 0.58 0.16
C ILE A 170 11.95 -0.15 1.41
N GLN A 171 12.76 -0.24 2.45
CA GLN A 171 12.38 -0.85 3.73
C GLN A 171 11.33 -0.02 4.45
N GLY A 172 11.39 1.31 4.36
CA GLY A 172 10.37 2.20 4.91
C GLY A 172 8.99 1.95 4.29
N ILE A 173 8.92 1.84 2.97
CA ILE A 173 7.67 1.48 2.27
C ILE A 173 7.16 0.11 2.75
N ALA A 174 8.02 -0.90 2.83
CA ALA A 174 7.63 -2.24 3.28
C ALA A 174 7.13 -2.23 4.74
N ARG A 175 7.74 -1.40 5.59
CA ARG A 175 7.35 -1.24 7.00
C ARG A 175 5.95 -0.64 7.13
N GLU A 176 5.57 0.36 6.35
CA GLU A 176 4.21 0.92 6.39
C GLU A 176 3.15 -0.16 6.07
N TYR A 177 3.41 -1.09 5.15
CA TYR A 177 2.51 -2.22 4.91
C TYR A 177 2.45 -3.19 6.09
N TYR A 178 3.59 -3.44 6.73
CA TYR A 178 3.65 -4.32 7.88
C TYR A 178 2.94 -3.72 9.10
N GLU A 179 3.01 -2.41 9.31
CA GLU A 179 2.27 -1.69 10.35
C GLU A 179 0.74 -1.80 10.14
N LEU A 180 0.26 -1.69 8.89
CA LEU A 180 -1.15 -1.96 8.59
C LEU A 180 -1.55 -3.42 8.87
N TYR A 181 -0.67 -4.36 8.53
CA TYR A 181 -0.88 -5.77 8.87
C TYR A 181 -0.99 -5.97 10.38
N GLN A 182 -0.06 -5.43 11.14
CA GLN A 182 -0.06 -5.55 12.60
C GLN A 182 -1.35 -4.97 13.20
N ALA A 183 -1.79 -3.79 12.76
CA ALA A 183 -3.02 -3.17 13.25
C ALA A 183 -4.27 -4.06 13.03
N ILE A 184 -4.37 -4.73 11.88
CA ILE A 184 -5.45 -5.66 11.59
C ILE A 184 -5.27 -6.96 12.41
N HIS A 185 -4.07 -7.52 12.41
CA HIS A 185 -3.77 -8.78 13.10
C HIS A 185 -4.01 -8.68 14.62
N GLU A 186 -3.53 -7.64 15.27
CA GLU A 186 -3.72 -7.40 16.70
C GLU A 186 -5.19 -7.24 17.09
N GLY A 187 -6.00 -6.63 16.22
CA GLY A 187 -7.42 -6.42 16.48
C GLY A 187 -8.33 -7.61 16.14
N THR A 188 -7.90 -8.48 15.21
CA THR A 188 -8.76 -9.54 14.67
C THR A 188 -8.21 -10.96 14.80
N GLY A 189 -6.91 -11.10 15.02
CA GLY A 189 -6.21 -12.40 14.96
C GLY A 189 -6.01 -12.96 13.54
N LEU A 190 -6.36 -12.21 12.49
CA LEU A 190 -6.18 -12.66 11.11
C LEU A 190 -4.69 -12.75 10.75
N GLU A 191 -4.25 -13.91 10.29
CA GLU A 191 -2.87 -14.16 9.86
C GLU A 191 -2.72 -14.08 8.34
N ALA A 192 -1.56 -13.66 7.87
CA ALA A 192 -1.22 -13.67 6.46
C ALA A 192 -0.47 -14.97 6.11
N ARG A 193 -1.14 -15.91 5.43
CA ARG A 193 -0.47 -17.09 4.85
C ARG A 193 0.05 -16.84 3.45
N VAL A 194 -0.66 -16.01 2.69
CA VAL A 194 -0.30 -15.65 1.33
C VAL A 194 -0.48 -14.15 1.15
N ILE A 195 0.50 -13.51 0.52
CA ILE A 195 0.38 -12.13 0.06
C ILE A 195 0.30 -12.11 -1.46
N ASN A 196 -0.84 -11.69 -1.97
CA ASN A 196 -1.05 -11.46 -3.39
C ASN A 196 -0.65 -10.03 -3.73
N GLY A 197 0.57 -9.89 -4.26
CA GLY A 197 1.16 -8.58 -4.57
C GLY A 197 0.80 -8.09 -5.97
N SER A 198 0.40 -6.83 -6.09
CA SER A 198 0.05 -6.18 -7.34
C SER A 198 0.61 -4.76 -7.45
N GLY A 199 0.42 -4.14 -8.62
CA GLY A 199 0.86 -2.79 -8.90
C GLY A 199 2.26 -2.67 -9.50
N ASN A 200 2.48 -1.59 -10.26
CA ASN A 200 3.74 -1.38 -10.97
C ASN A 200 4.93 -1.11 -10.03
N GLY A 201 4.67 -0.49 -8.88
CA GLY A 201 5.69 -0.23 -7.87
C GLY A 201 6.31 -1.52 -7.33
N LEU A 202 5.47 -2.54 -7.10
CA LEU A 202 5.95 -3.85 -6.65
C LEU A 202 6.56 -4.66 -7.80
N ARG A 203 5.84 -4.75 -8.94
CA ARG A 203 6.26 -5.59 -10.07
C ARG A 203 7.64 -5.20 -10.63
N LYS A 204 7.96 -3.91 -10.62
CA LYS A 204 9.21 -3.37 -11.17
C LYS A 204 10.34 -3.27 -10.14
N ASN A 205 10.09 -3.51 -8.87
CA ASN A 205 11.08 -3.35 -7.82
C ASN A 205 11.30 -4.65 -7.03
N LEU A 206 12.30 -5.43 -7.44
CA LEU A 206 12.66 -6.70 -6.80
C LEU A 206 13.08 -6.52 -5.33
N PHE A 207 13.73 -5.41 -4.99
CA PHE A 207 14.15 -5.15 -3.61
C PHE A 207 12.96 -4.86 -2.70
N LEU A 208 11.93 -4.18 -3.21
CA LEU A 208 10.67 -4.00 -2.47
C LEU A 208 9.94 -5.34 -2.27
N GLN A 209 9.91 -6.22 -3.29
CA GLN A 209 9.36 -7.57 -3.13
C GLN A 209 10.10 -8.34 -2.03
N LYS A 210 11.44 -8.29 -2.01
CA LYS A 210 12.26 -8.93 -0.99
C LYS A 210 12.02 -8.34 0.40
N ALA A 211 11.94 -7.02 0.53
CA ALA A 211 11.70 -6.34 1.80
C ALA A 211 10.33 -6.71 2.39
N ILE A 212 9.27 -6.69 1.58
CA ILE A 212 7.94 -7.13 1.98
C ILE A 212 7.97 -8.61 2.38
N SER A 213 8.52 -9.48 1.54
CA SER A 213 8.62 -10.92 1.84
C SER A 213 9.41 -11.21 3.13
N TYR A 214 10.38 -10.38 3.47
CA TYR A 214 11.14 -10.53 4.72
C TYR A 214 10.34 -10.11 5.94
N MET A 215 9.59 -9.02 5.87
CA MET A 215 8.83 -8.48 6.99
C MET A 215 7.60 -9.32 7.36
N PHE A 216 7.02 -10.03 6.40
CA PHE A 216 5.83 -10.85 6.60
C PHE A 216 6.15 -12.33 6.88
N LYS A 217 7.40 -12.66 7.22
CA LYS A 217 7.80 -14.02 7.67
C LYS A 217 7.56 -14.18 9.16
#